data_f9ebdc919d3b35a2ca3227a0fc634dab
#
_entry.id   f9ebdc919d3b35a2ca3227a0fc634dab
#
_cell.length_a   1.000
_cell.length_b   1.000
_cell.length_c   1.000
_cell.angle_alpha   90.00
_cell.angle_beta   90.00
_cell.angle_gamma   90.00
#
_symmetry.space_group_name_H-M   'P 1'
#
loop_
_entity.id
_entity.type
_entity.pdbx_description
1 polymer ?
#
loop_
_entity_poly.entity_id
_entity_poly.type
_entity_poly.pdbx_seq_one_letter_code
_entity_poly.pdbx_strand_id
1 'polypeptide(L)'
;MKEIIEELQAKIDAIMEDKSQKLNRGLKLYNDVNNNESMIRWSKEDYDMFIDYFDVINHPIVKKHRKEHKKLTPRTLTFLLLCSMGKSDEDIRQIMALSPEGLRSMRFRLNHDSD
;
A
#
# COMPACT_ATOMS: atom_id res chain seq x y z
N MET A 1 -0.38 -31.66 29.08
CA MET A 1 0.35 -30.36 29.08
C MET A 1 1.23 -30.18 27.85
N LYS A 2 2.01 -31.14 27.43
CA LYS A 2 2.80 -31.04 26.21
C LYS A 2 1.97 -30.77 24.96
N GLU A 3 0.82 -31.44 24.85
CA GLU A 3 -0.09 -31.31 23.69
C GLU A 3 -0.62 -29.89 23.50
N ILE A 4 -0.96 -29.19 24.60
CA ILE A 4 -1.47 -27.83 24.57
C ILE A 4 -0.37 -26.85 24.11
N ILE A 5 0.85 -27.05 24.60
CA ILE A 5 2.01 -26.20 24.22
C ILE A 5 2.34 -26.38 22.75
N GLU A 6 2.34 -27.62 22.25
CA GLU A 6 2.61 -27.92 20.83
C GLU A 6 1.53 -27.31 19.93
N GLU A 7 0.27 -27.36 20.33
CA GLU A 7 -0.85 -26.78 19.58
C GLU A 7 -0.75 -25.26 19.53
N LEU A 8 -0.41 -24.60 20.63
CA LEU A 8 -0.20 -23.15 20.68
C LEU A 8 1.00 -22.73 19.83
N GLN A 9 2.09 -23.49 19.86
CA GLN A 9 3.27 -23.22 19.07
C GLN A 9 2.96 -23.33 17.57
N ALA A 10 2.19 -24.33 17.16
CA ALA A 10 1.78 -24.49 15.77
C ALA A 10 0.92 -23.30 15.30
N LYS A 11 0.03 -22.77 16.15
CA LYS A 11 -0.77 -21.60 15.83
C LYS A 11 0.08 -20.34 15.69
N ILE A 12 1.06 -20.14 16.56
CA ILE A 12 1.99 -19.01 16.51
C ILE A 12 2.83 -19.08 15.22
N ASP A 13 3.36 -20.26 14.89
CA ASP A 13 4.16 -20.47 13.69
C ASP A 13 3.34 -20.18 12.43
N ALA A 14 2.08 -20.62 12.39
CA ALA A 14 1.18 -20.35 11.25
C ALA A 14 0.91 -18.86 11.09
N ILE A 15 0.70 -18.12 12.18
CA ILE A 15 0.47 -16.67 12.15
C ILE A 15 1.72 -15.94 11.65
N MET A 16 2.89 -16.33 12.12
CA MET A 16 4.17 -15.72 11.69
C MET A 16 4.46 -16.00 10.22
N GLU A 17 4.16 -17.20 9.75
CA GLU A 17 4.32 -17.55 8.34
C GLU A 17 3.40 -16.72 7.45
N ASP A 18 2.12 -16.57 7.83
CA ASP A 18 1.16 -15.75 7.08
C ASP A 18 1.63 -14.29 6.99
N LYS A 19 2.09 -13.70 8.09
CA LYS A 19 2.62 -12.33 8.10
C LYS A 19 3.87 -12.21 7.24
N SER A 20 4.76 -13.20 7.28
CA SER A 20 5.97 -13.22 6.47
C SER A 20 5.63 -13.27 4.98
N GLN A 21 4.66 -14.09 4.58
CA GLN A 21 4.21 -14.17 3.20
C GLN A 21 3.61 -12.86 2.71
N LYS A 22 2.78 -12.21 3.53
CA LYS A 22 2.19 -10.91 3.20
C LYS A 22 3.25 -9.82 3.06
N LEU A 23 4.24 -9.79 3.94
CA LEU A 23 5.35 -8.84 3.84
C LEU A 23 6.20 -9.09 2.61
N ASN A 24 6.45 -10.35 2.26
CA ASN A 24 7.19 -10.71 1.05
C ASN A 24 6.43 -10.29 -0.21
N ARG A 25 5.10 -10.46 -0.22
CA ARG A 25 4.28 -9.99 -1.33
C ARG A 25 4.31 -8.47 -1.42
N GLY A 26 4.19 -7.78 -0.28
CA GLY A 26 4.29 -6.32 -0.21
C GLY A 26 5.62 -5.81 -0.72
N LEU A 27 6.73 -6.48 -0.38
CA LEU A 27 8.05 -6.13 -0.89
C LEU A 27 8.11 -6.25 -2.41
N LYS A 28 7.57 -7.33 -2.96
CA LYS A 28 7.52 -7.52 -4.41
C LYS A 28 6.74 -6.38 -5.08
N LEU A 29 5.57 -6.06 -4.55
CA LEU A 29 4.74 -4.98 -5.07
C LEU A 29 5.45 -3.63 -4.98
N TYR A 30 6.15 -3.38 -3.87
CA TYR A 30 6.94 -2.16 -3.69
C TYR A 30 8.06 -2.07 -4.73
N ASN A 31 8.77 -3.17 -4.98
CA ASN A 31 9.82 -3.20 -5.99
C ASN A 31 9.27 -2.98 -7.39
N ASP A 32 8.10 -3.55 -7.71
CA ASP A 32 7.42 -3.34 -8.98
C ASP A 32 7.11 -1.85 -9.18
N VAL A 33 6.55 -1.19 -8.16
CA VAL A 33 6.27 0.25 -8.19
C VAL A 33 7.56 1.06 -8.35
N ASN A 34 8.61 0.68 -7.65
CA ASN A 34 9.90 1.37 -7.72
C ASN A 34 10.48 1.31 -9.14
N ASN A 35 10.19 0.24 -9.88
CA ASN A 35 10.57 0.06 -11.27
C ASN A 35 9.54 0.58 -12.26
N ASN A 36 8.56 1.35 -11.81
CA ASN A 36 7.49 1.95 -12.61
C ASN A 36 6.62 0.92 -13.35
N GLU A 37 6.45 -0.26 -12.77
CA GLU A 37 5.55 -1.26 -13.33
C GLU A 37 4.10 -0.91 -13.05
N SER A 38 3.20 -1.31 -13.96
CA SER A 38 1.78 -0.94 -13.89
C SER A 38 1.03 -1.71 -12.80
N MET A 39 0.13 -1.01 -12.12
CA MET A 39 -0.78 -1.57 -11.12
C MET A 39 -2.10 -2.05 -11.73
N ILE A 40 -2.22 -2.07 -13.05
CA ILE A 40 -3.50 -2.35 -13.72
C ILE A 40 -4.12 -3.70 -13.31
N ARG A 41 -3.27 -4.65 -12.92
CA ARG A 41 -3.71 -5.99 -12.51
C ARG A 41 -3.81 -6.16 -10.99
N TRP A 42 -3.57 -5.11 -10.24
CA TRP A 42 -3.62 -5.22 -8.79
C TRP A 42 -5.05 -5.45 -8.31
N SER A 43 -5.21 -6.41 -7.40
CA SER A 43 -6.44 -6.61 -6.65
C SER A 43 -6.50 -5.64 -5.47
N LYS A 44 -7.66 -5.55 -4.81
CA LYS A 44 -7.80 -4.79 -3.57
C LYS A 44 -6.77 -5.25 -2.51
N GLU A 45 -6.55 -6.55 -2.44
CA GLU A 45 -5.59 -7.14 -1.49
C GLU A 45 -4.16 -6.70 -1.80
N ASP A 46 -3.80 -6.56 -3.07
CA ASP A 46 -2.47 -6.07 -3.48
C ASP A 46 -2.22 -4.65 -2.96
N TYR A 47 -3.21 -3.76 -3.07
CA TYR A 47 -3.10 -2.41 -2.52
C TYR A 47 -2.89 -2.45 -1.01
N ASP A 48 -3.66 -3.27 -0.29
CA ASP A 48 -3.53 -3.39 1.16
C ASP A 48 -2.15 -3.92 1.56
N MET A 49 -1.63 -4.91 0.85
CA MET A 49 -0.30 -5.48 1.13
C MET A 49 0.82 -4.49 0.83
N PHE A 50 0.69 -3.71 -0.24
CA PHE A 50 1.64 -2.64 -0.56
C PHE A 50 1.66 -1.59 0.56
N ILE A 51 0.48 -1.17 1.02
CA ILE A 51 0.36 -0.17 2.08
C ILE A 51 0.94 -0.71 3.38
N ASP A 52 0.65 -1.96 3.75
CA ASP A 52 1.17 -2.57 4.96
C ASP A 52 2.70 -2.65 4.93
N TYR A 53 3.28 -3.03 3.80
CA TYR A 53 4.73 -3.04 3.63
C TYR A 53 5.31 -1.63 3.75
N PHE A 54 4.69 -0.65 3.09
CA PHE A 54 5.13 0.74 3.16
C PHE A 54 5.07 1.27 4.59
N ASP A 55 4.03 0.88 5.33
CA ASP A 55 3.87 1.27 6.75
C ASP A 55 4.98 0.70 7.63
N VAL A 56 5.51 -0.48 7.29
CA VAL A 56 6.65 -1.06 8.00
C VAL A 56 7.92 -0.25 7.74
N ILE A 57 8.18 0.13 6.50
CA ILE A 57 9.43 0.82 6.14
C ILE A 57 9.38 2.33 6.36
N ASN A 58 8.20 2.93 6.36
CA ASN A 58 8.07 4.38 6.53
C ASN A 58 6.73 4.75 7.17
N HIS A 59 6.53 4.31 8.40
CA HIS A 59 5.32 4.57 9.16
C HIS A 59 4.94 6.06 9.26
N PRO A 60 5.89 6.99 9.51
CA PRO A 60 5.53 8.41 9.65
C PRO A 60 4.80 8.99 8.44
N ILE A 61 5.18 8.60 7.22
CA ILE A 61 4.53 9.09 6.00
C ILE A 61 3.09 8.56 5.90
N VAL A 62 2.89 7.28 6.16
CA VAL A 62 1.54 6.68 6.13
C VAL A 62 0.65 7.35 7.17
N LYS A 63 1.16 7.52 8.38
CA LYS A 63 0.44 8.18 9.47
C LYS A 63 0.07 9.62 9.10
N LYS A 64 0.99 10.36 8.50
CA LYS A 64 0.77 11.74 8.06
C LYS A 64 -0.39 11.83 7.08
N HIS A 65 -0.39 10.99 6.04
CA HIS A 65 -1.47 11.01 5.04
C HIS A 65 -2.82 10.64 5.64
N ARG A 66 -2.86 9.64 6.50
CA ARG A 66 -4.09 9.23 7.19
C ARG A 66 -4.63 10.32 8.11
N LYS A 67 -3.74 11.13 8.70
CA LYS A 67 -4.14 12.25 9.54
C LYS A 67 -4.66 13.44 8.74
N GLU A 68 -4.06 13.71 7.57
CA GLU A 68 -4.42 14.85 6.73
C GLU A 68 -5.68 14.61 5.89
N HIS A 69 -6.07 13.36 5.68
CA HIS A 69 -7.20 13.00 4.82
C HIS A 69 -8.19 12.10 5.56
N LYS A 70 -9.48 12.41 5.46
CA LYS A 70 -10.53 11.69 6.19
C LYS A 70 -11.13 10.53 5.42
N LYS A 71 -11.07 10.55 4.10
CA LYS A 71 -11.75 9.59 3.22
C LYS A 71 -10.78 8.85 2.31
N LEU A 72 -9.69 8.35 2.87
CA LEU A 72 -8.72 7.60 2.08
C LEU A 72 -9.22 6.18 1.78
N THR A 73 -9.23 5.84 0.49
CA THR A 73 -9.32 4.45 0.04
C THR A 73 -7.92 3.89 -0.11
N PRO A 74 -7.74 2.56 -0.19
CA PRO A 74 -6.42 2.00 -0.47
C PRO A 74 -5.78 2.58 -1.75
N ARG A 75 -6.58 2.81 -2.79
CA ARG A 75 -6.08 3.38 -4.05
C ARG A 75 -5.61 4.81 -3.90
N THR A 76 -6.37 5.67 -3.21
CA THR A 76 -5.99 7.07 -3.02
C THR A 76 -4.81 7.22 -2.07
N LEU A 77 -4.73 6.38 -1.03
CA LEU A 77 -3.55 6.36 -0.17
C LEU A 77 -2.32 5.92 -0.95
N THR A 78 -2.44 4.90 -1.80
CA THR A 78 -1.34 4.47 -2.67
C THR A 78 -0.87 5.61 -3.56
N PHE A 79 -1.78 6.38 -4.14
CA PHE A 79 -1.42 7.57 -4.93
C PHE A 79 -0.55 8.54 -4.13
N LEU A 80 -0.95 8.85 -2.89
CA LEU A 80 -0.18 9.74 -2.03
C LEU A 80 1.20 9.16 -1.68
N LEU A 81 1.28 7.85 -1.49
CA LEU A 81 2.56 7.19 -1.24
C LEU A 81 3.49 7.27 -2.46
N LEU A 82 2.96 7.15 -3.67
CA LEU A 82 3.74 7.35 -4.89
C LEU A 82 4.28 8.77 -4.99
N CYS A 83 3.46 9.76 -4.64
CA CYS A 83 3.92 11.14 -4.56
C CYS A 83 5.07 11.29 -3.55
N SER A 84 4.96 10.64 -2.41
CA SER A 84 6.00 10.67 -1.36
C SER A 84 7.28 9.96 -1.78
N MET A 85 7.19 9.01 -2.72
CA MET A 85 8.37 8.35 -3.30
C MET A 85 9.09 9.23 -4.33
N GLY A 86 8.55 10.41 -4.64
CA GLY A 86 9.14 11.30 -5.62
C GLY A 86 8.80 10.96 -7.06
N LYS A 87 7.78 10.14 -7.29
CA LYS A 87 7.35 9.79 -8.64
C LYS A 87 6.75 11.01 -9.34
N SER A 88 7.11 11.22 -10.61
CA SER A 88 6.55 12.29 -11.44
C SER A 88 5.10 12.00 -11.82
N ASP A 89 4.38 13.02 -12.29
CA ASP A 89 3.02 12.86 -12.78
C ASP A 89 2.94 11.82 -13.91
N GLU A 90 3.91 11.83 -14.81
CA GLU A 90 3.97 10.87 -15.90
C GLU A 90 4.17 9.44 -15.38
N ASP A 91 5.10 9.26 -14.43
CA ASP A 91 5.34 7.96 -13.81
C ASP A 91 4.09 7.46 -13.07
N ILE A 92 3.42 8.32 -12.32
CA ILE A 92 2.19 7.97 -11.59
C ILE A 92 1.10 7.55 -12.56
N ARG A 93 0.93 8.29 -13.66
CA ARG A 93 -0.06 7.92 -14.67
C ARG A 93 0.23 6.56 -15.27
N GLN A 94 1.49 6.27 -15.56
CA GLN A 94 1.91 4.99 -16.08
C GLN A 94 1.68 3.85 -15.08
N ILE A 95 2.10 4.04 -13.84
CA ILE A 95 2.00 3.03 -12.80
C ILE A 95 0.53 2.74 -12.47
N MET A 96 -0.27 3.77 -12.26
CA MET A 96 -1.68 3.63 -11.85
C MET A 96 -2.65 3.55 -13.02
N ALA A 97 -2.15 3.57 -14.25
CA ALA A 97 -2.97 3.53 -15.47
C ALA A 97 -4.04 4.64 -15.48
N LEU A 98 -3.60 5.88 -15.19
CA LEU A 98 -4.49 7.05 -15.14
C LEU A 98 -4.34 7.90 -16.40
N SER A 99 -5.48 8.39 -16.91
CA SER A 99 -5.49 9.44 -17.91
C SER A 99 -5.11 10.78 -17.26
N PRO A 100 -4.76 11.83 -18.05
CA PRO A 100 -4.54 13.17 -17.47
C PRO A 100 -5.73 13.67 -16.66
N GLU A 101 -6.96 13.42 -17.13
CA GLU A 101 -8.18 13.78 -16.42
C GLU A 101 -8.35 12.97 -15.13
N GLY A 102 -8.03 11.68 -15.17
CA GLY A 102 -8.08 10.81 -14.00
C GLY A 102 -7.13 11.28 -12.91
N LEU A 103 -5.92 11.70 -13.28
CA LEU A 103 -4.94 12.25 -12.35
C LEU A 103 -5.47 13.55 -11.71
N ARG A 104 -6.00 14.45 -12.51
CA ARG A 104 -6.57 15.72 -12.02
C ARG A 104 -7.75 15.47 -11.08
N SER A 105 -8.64 14.54 -11.45
CA SER A 105 -9.79 14.18 -10.61
C SER A 105 -9.35 13.63 -9.27
N MET A 106 -8.31 12.80 -9.24
CA MET A 106 -7.79 12.23 -8.01
C MET A 106 -7.22 13.32 -7.10
N ARG A 107 -6.42 14.23 -7.65
CA ARG A 107 -5.88 15.37 -6.89
C ARG A 107 -6.98 16.29 -6.36
N PHE A 108 -7.98 16.56 -7.17
CA PHE A 108 -9.11 17.39 -6.76
C PHE A 108 -9.83 16.77 -5.56
N ARG A 109 -10.16 15.48 -5.63
CA ARG A 109 -10.82 14.79 -4.52
C ARG A 109 -9.98 14.80 -3.24
N LEU A 110 -8.67 14.58 -3.35
CA LEU A 110 -7.78 14.58 -2.19
C LEU A 110 -7.63 15.97 -1.58
N ASN A 111 -7.55 17.01 -2.39
CA ASN A 111 -7.48 18.39 -1.89
C ASN A 111 -8.76 18.80 -1.16
N HIS A 112 -9.92 18.31 -1.58
CA HIS A 112 -11.19 18.59 -0.92
C HIS A 112 -11.41 17.73 0.32
N ASP A 113 -10.81 16.55 0.38
CA ASP A 113 -10.88 15.67 1.54
C ASP A 113 -10.11 16.22 2.76
N SER A 114 -9.08 17.01 2.53
CA SER A 114 -8.27 17.58 3.61
C SER A 114 -8.96 18.78 4.31
N ASP A 115 -10.01 19.30 3.73
CA ASP A 115 -10.81 20.36 4.31
C ASP A 115 -11.92 19.76 5.20
#